data_79194e881648a718c9f156ed54fd8a3e
#
_entry.id   79194e881648a718c9f156ed54fd8a3e
#
_cell.length_a   1.000
_cell.length_b   1.000
_cell.length_c   1.000
_cell.angle_alpha   90.00
_cell.angle_beta   90.00
_cell.angle_gamma   90.00
#
_symmetry.space_group_name_H-M   'P 1'
#
loop_
_entity.id
_entity.type
_entity.pdbx_description
1 polymer ?
#
loop_
_entity_poly.entity_id
_entity_poly.type
_entity_poly.pdbx_seq_one_letter_code
_entity_poly.pdbx_strand_id
1 'polypeptide(L)'
;LLAAYIQQAAGIYNIKGLAMDHFRWTLVSESMKKIGFDANDRNHVKLVRPSDIMMIEPVIQECFDRGLFHWGDNPCLRWEVNNTKRTRSSKNKGVDTGNFIYAKIEGKSRKTDMFMALVASVVIEPVLGDGMPVSAPPIGAIRL
;
A
#
# COMPACT_ATOMS: atom_id res chain seq x y z
N LEU A 1 -8.40 14.33 7.14
CA LEU A 1 -8.57 13.12 7.93
C LEU A 1 -7.37 12.16 7.78
N LEU A 2 -7.02 11.70 6.54
CA LEU A 2 -5.91 10.77 6.32
C LEU A 2 -4.55 11.34 6.77
N ALA A 3 -4.22 12.59 6.42
CA ALA A 3 -2.99 13.24 6.84
C ALA A 3 -2.85 13.33 8.37
N ALA A 4 -3.94 13.66 9.07
CA ALA A 4 -3.95 13.71 10.53
C ALA A 4 -3.70 12.32 11.15
N TYR A 5 -4.27 11.27 10.57
CA TYR A 5 -4.01 9.90 11.02
C TYR A 5 -2.54 9.50 10.83
N ILE A 6 -1.94 9.84 9.67
CA ILE A 6 -0.51 9.58 9.40
C ILE A 6 0.38 10.34 10.38
N GLN A 7 0.07 11.61 10.69
CA GLN A 7 0.81 12.37 11.68
C GLN A 7 0.71 11.77 13.08
N GLN A 8 -0.46 11.28 13.46
CA GLN A 8 -0.63 10.58 14.74
C GLN A 8 0.19 9.29 14.77
N ALA A 9 0.17 8.50 13.69
CA ALA A 9 0.97 7.28 13.57
C ALA A 9 2.47 7.59 13.61
N ALA A 10 2.92 8.72 13.06
CA ALA A 10 4.32 9.15 13.10
C ALA A 10 4.83 9.46 14.51
N GLY A 11 3.94 9.76 15.47
CA GLY A 11 4.29 9.89 16.89
C GLY A 11 4.62 8.55 17.57
N ILE A 12 4.25 7.43 16.96
CA ILE A 12 4.44 6.07 17.49
C ILE A 12 5.44 5.29 16.64
N TYR A 13 5.40 5.46 15.32
CA TYR A 13 6.16 4.68 14.34
C TYR A 13 7.10 5.58 13.54
N ASN A 14 8.29 5.06 13.21
CA ASN A 14 9.16 5.70 12.22
C ASN A 14 8.65 5.41 10.80
N ILE A 15 7.85 6.31 10.25
CA ILE A 15 7.28 6.15 8.92
C ILE A 15 8.36 6.41 7.88
N LYS A 16 8.72 5.39 7.13
CA LYS A 16 9.77 5.42 6.11
C LYS A 16 9.27 5.95 4.76
N GLY A 17 8.02 5.72 4.43
CA GLY A 17 7.46 6.14 3.15
C GLY A 17 5.96 5.93 3.06
N LEU A 18 5.39 6.40 1.95
CA LEU A 18 3.99 6.31 1.63
C LEU A 18 3.80 5.64 0.26
N ALA A 19 3.14 4.49 0.24
CA ALA A 19 2.66 3.87 -0.99
C ALA A 19 1.15 4.07 -1.12
N MET A 20 0.70 4.50 -2.28
CA MET A 20 -0.71 4.81 -2.52
C MET A 20 -1.12 4.50 -3.96
N ASP A 21 -2.38 4.16 -4.17
CA ASP A 21 -2.97 4.01 -5.50
C ASP A 21 -2.84 5.33 -6.28
N HIS A 22 -2.28 5.24 -7.47
CA HIS A 22 -2.07 6.38 -8.37
C HIS A 22 -3.37 7.17 -8.63
N PHE A 23 -4.51 6.48 -8.82
CA PHE A 23 -5.79 7.12 -9.12
C PHE A 23 -6.36 7.95 -7.95
N ARG A 24 -6.00 7.61 -6.72
CA ARG A 24 -6.49 8.30 -5.51
C ARG A 24 -5.59 9.45 -5.07
N TRP A 25 -4.38 9.55 -5.62
CA TRP A 25 -3.39 10.54 -5.21
C TRP A 25 -3.90 11.98 -5.34
N THR A 26 -4.55 12.32 -6.45
CA THR A 26 -5.05 13.69 -6.70
C THR A 26 -5.99 14.20 -5.61
N LEU A 27 -6.75 13.31 -4.96
CA LEU A 27 -7.69 13.67 -3.89
C LEU A 27 -7.01 14.06 -2.58
N VAL A 28 -5.78 13.63 -2.36
CA VAL A 28 -5.08 13.77 -1.08
C VAL A 28 -3.73 14.48 -1.20
N SER A 29 -3.23 14.72 -2.42
CA SER A 29 -1.88 15.22 -2.69
C SER A 29 -1.53 16.46 -1.89
N GLU A 30 -2.41 17.46 -1.84
CA GLU A 30 -2.16 18.70 -1.11
C GLU A 30 -2.04 18.48 0.41
N SER A 31 -2.88 17.60 0.98
CA SER A 31 -2.80 17.29 2.40
C SER A 31 -1.57 16.42 2.73
N MET A 32 -1.13 15.56 1.80
CA MET A 32 0.07 14.75 1.96
C MET A 32 1.34 15.61 1.87
N LYS A 33 1.40 16.56 0.93
CA LYS A 33 2.52 17.52 0.83
C LYS A 33 2.71 18.32 2.12
N LYS A 34 1.64 18.76 2.76
CA LYS A 34 1.69 19.50 4.03
C LYS A 34 2.33 18.73 5.18
N ILE A 35 2.33 17.41 5.11
CA ILE A 35 2.95 16.53 6.11
C ILE A 35 4.25 15.88 5.63
N GLY A 36 4.81 16.36 4.48
CA GLY A 36 6.12 15.95 4.00
C GLY A 36 6.13 14.89 2.89
N PHE A 37 4.96 14.41 2.40
CA PHE A 37 4.90 13.44 1.32
C PHE A 37 4.57 14.11 -0.02
N ASP A 38 5.59 14.27 -0.87
CA ASP A 38 5.43 14.75 -2.26
C ASP A 38 5.69 13.59 -3.23
N ALA A 39 4.83 13.44 -4.25
CA ALA A 39 5.01 12.43 -5.30
C ALA A 39 6.28 12.61 -6.14
N ASN A 40 6.91 13.80 -6.10
CA ASN A 40 8.21 14.05 -6.72
C ASN A 40 9.37 13.41 -5.95
N ASP A 41 9.18 13.15 -4.66
CA ASP A 41 10.15 12.44 -3.83
C ASP A 41 9.96 10.91 -3.99
N ARG A 42 10.63 10.36 -4.98
CA ARG A 42 10.52 8.93 -5.34
C ARG A 42 11.14 7.97 -4.32
N ASN A 43 11.91 8.48 -3.38
CA ASN A 43 12.53 7.65 -2.33
C ASN A 43 11.58 7.42 -1.14
N HIS A 44 10.55 8.28 -1.01
CA HIS A 44 9.63 8.21 0.12
C HIS A 44 8.16 8.12 -0.30
N VAL A 45 7.83 8.40 -1.58
CA VAL A 45 6.46 8.31 -2.09
C VAL A 45 6.40 7.45 -3.34
N LYS A 46 5.63 6.37 -3.29
CA LYS A 46 5.37 5.49 -4.42
C LYS A 46 3.91 5.52 -4.81
N LEU A 47 3.62 6.02 -6.00
CA LEU A 47 2.31 5.89 -6.61
C LEU A 47 2.22 4.55 -7.32
N VAL A 48 1.51 3.61 -6.71
CA VAL A 48 1.39 2.22 -7.16
C VAL A 48 0.48 2.14 -8.39
N ARG A 49 0.97 1.47 -9.43
CA ARG A 49 0.27 1.21 -10.68
C ARG A 49 0.07 -0.30 -10.87
N PRO A 50 -0.85 -0.72 -11.74
CA PRO A 50 -1.02 -2.16 -12.04
C PRO A 50 0.28 -2.86 -12.50
N SER A 51 1.16 -2.15 -13.21
CA SER A 51 2.47 -2.68 -13.60
C SER A 51 3.39 -2.97 -12.42
N ASP A 52 3.35 -2.13 -11.38
CA ASP A 52 4.14 -2.35 -10.17
C ASP A 52 3.66 -3.61 -9.44
N ILE A 53 2.33 -3.83 -9.39
CA ILE A 53 1.72 -5.03 -8.81
C ILE A 53 2.15 -6.28 -9.58
N MET A 54 2.12 -6.23 -10.92
CA MET A 54 2.57 -7.35 -11.76
C MET A 54 4.04 -7.71 -11.52
N MET A 55 4.90 -6.72 -11.31
CA MET A 55 6.32 -6.93 -11.06
C MET A 55 6.59 -7.54 -9.68
N ILE A 56 5.85 -7.12 -8.66
CA ILE A 56 6.06 -7.58 -7.29
C ILE A 56 5.29 -8.87 -6.95
N GLU A 57 4.33 -9.26 -7.77
CA GLU A 57 3.46 -10.42 -7.53
C GLU A 57 4.22 -11.72 -7.23
N PRO A 58 5.30 -12.09 -7.95
CA PRO A 58 6.06 -13.29 -7.63
C PRO A 58 6.70 -13.25 -6.23
N VAL A 59 7.14 -12.07 -5.79
CA VAL A 59 7.70 -11.88 -4.44
C VAL A 59 6.61 -12.04 -3.37
N ILE A 60 5.43 -11.48 -3.61
CA ILE A 60 4.27 -11.64 -2.71
C ILE A 60 3.91 -13.12 -2.59
N GLN A 61 3.87 -13.85 -3.72
CA GLN A 61 3.58 -15.28 -3.71
C GLN A 61 4.63 -16.05 -2.91
N GLU A 62 5.91 -15.79 -3.13
CA GLU A 62 7.00 -16.41 -2.36
C GLU A 62 6.88 -16.13 -0.86
N CYS A 63 6.54 -14.90 -0.48
CA CYS A 63 6.33 -14.53 0.92
C CYS A 63 5.19 -15.32 1.56
N PHE A 64 4.10 -15.57 0.84
CA PHE A 64 3.02 -16.42 1.32
C PHE A 64 3.44 -17.89 1.43
N ASP A 65 4.06 -18.43 0.39
CA ASP A 65 4.49 -19.84 0.33
C ASP A 65 5.51 -20.17 1.45
N ARG A 66 6.36 -19.21 1.81
CA ARG A 66 7.37 -19.34 2.86
C ARG A 66 6.90 -18.87 4.25
N GLY A 67 5.66 -18.37 4.37
CA GLY A 67 5.13 -17.86 5.64
C GLY A 67 5.88 -16.64 6.19
N LEU A 68 6.37 -15.75 5.33
CA LEU A 68 7.18 -14.59 5.72
C LEU A 68 6.33 -13.38 6.16
N PHE A 69 5.03 -13.39 5.89
CA PHE A 69 4.14 -12.32 6.36
C PHE A 69 3.69 -12.58 7.80
N HIS A 70 3.98 -11.63 8.69
CA HIS A 70 3.60 -11.65 10.08
C HIS A 70 2.69 -10.46 10.40
N TRP A 71 1.38 -10.64 10.38
CA TRP A 71 0.40 -9.58 10.69
C TRP A 71 -0.34 -9.77 12.01
N GLY A 72 0.15 -10.71 12.86
CA GLY A 72 -0.44 -11.00 14.15
C GLY A 72 -1.88 -11.52 14.04
N ASP A 73 -2.69 -11.29 15.05
CA ASP A 73 -4.10 -11.65 15.04
C ASP A 73 -4.96 -10.50 14.51
N ASN A 74 -4.87 -10.24 13.21
CA ASN A 74 -5.71 -9.27 12.52
C ASN A 74 -6.79 -9.98 11.70
N PRO A 75 -8.02 -10.12 12.22
CA PRO A 75 -9.09 -10.85 11.54
C PRO A 75 -9.53 -10.15 10.24
N CYS A 76 -9.47 -8.82 10.18
CA CYS A 76 -9.86 -8.08 8.98
C CYS A 76 -8.88 -8.34 7.83
N LEU A 77 -7.57 -8.27 8.08
CA LEU A 77 -6.57 -8.57 7.06
C LEU A 77 -6.66 -10.02 6.60
N ARG A 78 -6.83 -10.98 7.53
CA ARG A 78 -7.03 -12.40 7.20
C ARG A 78 -8.26 -12.59 6.32
N TRP A 79 -9.35 -11.92 6.65
CA TRP A 79 -10.58 -11.98 5.84
C TRP A 79 -10.36 -11.41 4.43
N GLU A 80 -9.67 -10.30 4.29
CA GLU A 80 -9.40 -9.68 2.99
C GLU A 80 -8.41 -10.48 2.13
N VAL A 81 -7.39 -11.09 2.74
CA VAL A 81 -6.51 -12.06 2.05
C VAL A 81 -7.34 -13.19 1.45
N ASN A 82 -8.25 -13.78 2.24
CA ASN A 82 -9.13 -14.87 1.78
C ASN A 82 -10.16 -14.41 0.73
N ASN A 83 -10.43 -13.12 0.60
CA ASN A 83 -11.30 -12.55 -0.43
C ASN A 83 -10.58 -12.19 -1.73
N THR A 84 -9.28 -12.34 -1.75
CA THR A 84 -8.43 -11.98 -2.88
C THR A 84 -8.09 -13.23 -3.69
N LYS A 85 -8.12 -13.10 -5.00
CA LYS A 85 -7.63 -14.12 -5.92
C LYS A 85 -6.53 -13.55 -6.81
N ARG A 86 -5.57 -14.38 -7.12
CA ARG A 86 -4.60 -14.17 -8.18
C ARG A 86 -5.28 -14.36 -9.53
N THR A 87 -5.11 -13.44 -10.46
CA THR A 87 -5.68 -13.52 -11.79
C THR A 87 -4.69 -13.04 -12.83
N ARG A 88 -4.75 -13.62 -14.03
CA ARG A 88 -3.90 -13.18 -15.14
C ARG A 88 -4.28 -11.77 -15.59
N SER A 89 -3.27 -10.95 -15.86
CA SER A 89 -3.47 -9.62 -16.44
C SER A 89 -3.63 -9.76 -17.96
N SER A 90 -4.82 -9.51 -18.46
CA SER A 90 -5.07 -9.43 -19.90
C SER A 90 -4.99 -7.96 -20.36
N LYS A 91 -3.79 -7.45 -20.63
CA LYS A 91 -3.68 -6.14 -21.30
C LYS A 91 -4.07 -6.21 -22.78
N ASN A 92 -3.89 -7.35 -23.43
CA ASN A 92 -4.32 -7.58 -24.79
C ASN A 92 -5.26 -8.79 -24.82
N LYS A 93 -6.47 -8.62 -25.29
CA LYS A 93 -7.44 -9.71 -25.48
C LYS A 93 -6.78 -10.82 -26.29
N GLY A 94 -6.54 -11.97 -25.65
CA GLY A 94 -6.06 -13.18 -26.32
C GLY A 94 -4.56 -13.49 -26.20
N VAL A 95 -3.72 -12.61 -25.62
CA VAL A 95 -2.29 -12.91 -25.40
C VAL A 95 -2.06 -13.18 -23.92
N ASP A 96 -1.64 -14.39 -23.57
CA ASP A 96 -1.18 -14.72 -22.23
C ASP A 96 0.21 -14.09 -22.00
N THR A 97 0.27 -13.03 -21.20
CA THR A 97 1.52 -12.33 -20.89
C THR A 97 2.30 -12.99 -19.76
N GLY A 98 1.75 -14.05 -19.12
CA GLY A 98 2.33 -14.65 -17.93
C GLY A 98 2.30 -13.77 -16.67
N ASN A 99 1.77 -12.55 -16.78
CA ASN A 99 1.71 -11.61 -15.66
C ASN A 99 0.43 -11.78 -14.85
N PHE A 100 0.54 -11.67 -13.53
CA PHE A 100 -0.57 -11.79 -12.61
C PHE A 100 -0.82 -10.48 -11.86
N ILE A 101 -2.08 -10.27 -11.50
CA ILE A 101 -2.55 -9.20 -10.62
C ILE A 101 -3.52 -9.81 -9.60
N TYR A 102 -3.95 -8.99 -8.65
CA TYR A 102 -4.93 -9.38 -7.65
C TYR A 102 -6.30 -8.83 -7.96
N ALA A 103 -7.33 -9.63 -7.73
CA ALA A 103 -8.73 -9.27 -7.89
C ALA A 103 -9.57 -9.83 -6.74
N LYS A 104 -10.75 -9.27 -6.53
CA LYS A 104 -11.72 -9.82 -5.58
C LYS A 104 -12.28 -11.14 -6.09
N ILE A 105 -12.50 -12.10 -5.18
CA ILE A 105 -13.17 -13.37 -5.51
C ILE A 105 -14.59 -13.08 -5.99
N GLU A 106 -15.31 -12.18 -5.28
CA GLU A 106 -16.66 -11.73 -5.61
C GLU A 106 -16.72 -10.21 -5.70
N GLY A 107 -17.27 -9.67 -6.81
CA GLY A 107 -17.07 -8.26 -7.18
C GLY A 107 -17.64 -7.20 -6.25
N LYS A 108 -18.81 -7.40 -5.61
CA LYS A 108 -19.51 -6.30 -4.94
C LYS A 108 -19.49 -6.35 -3.40
N SER A 109 -19.47 -7.52 -2.80
CA SER A 109 -19.65 -7.68 -1.35
C SER A 109 -18.35 -7.77 -0.56
N ARG A 110 -17.21 -8.02 -1.23
CA ARG A 110 -15.94 -8.31 -0.57
C ARG A 110 -14.94 -7.18 -0.73
N LYS A 111 -14.22 -6.89 0.36
CA LYS A 111 -13.15 -5.87 0.40
C LYS A 111 -11.79 -6.54 0.31
N THR A 112 -10.82 -5.82 -0.26
CA THR A 112 -9.42 -6.24 -0.39
C THR A 112 -8.48 -5.04 -0.16
N ASP A 113 -8.95 -3.98 0.48
CA ASP A 113 -8.23 -2.73 0.60
C ASP A 113 -6.98 -2.88 1.49
N MET A 114 -7.08 -3.62 2.62
CA MET A 114 -5.95 -3.93 3.49
C MET A 114 -4.94 -4.87 2.82
N PHE A 115 -5.42 -5.87 2.08
CA PHE A 115 -4.53 -6.72 1.29
C PHE A 115 -3.78 -5.91 0.23
N MET A 116 -4.45 -5.00 -0.47
CA MET A 116 -3.82 -4.11 -1.44
C MET A 116 -2.85 -3.12 -0.78
N ALA A 117 -3.11 -2.69 0.45
CA ALA A 117 -2.17 -1.90 1.23
C ALA A 117 -0.91 -2.71 1.60
N LEU A 118 -1.05 -3.99 1.95
CA LEU A 118 0.08 -4.91 2.14
C LEU A 118 0.91 -5.04 0.86
N VAL A 119 0.27 -5.26 -0.29
CA VAL A 119 0.95 -5.32 -1.60
C VAL A 119 1.70 -4.01 -1.88
N ALA A 120 1.06 -2.86 -1.64
CA ALA A 120 1.67 -1.55 -1.84
C ALA A 120 2.89 -1.33 -0.93
N SER A 121 2.87 -1.84 0.30
CA SER A 121 4.03 -1.76 1.21
C SER A 121 5.23 -2.57 0.71
N VAL A 122 5.01 -3.71 0.08
CA VAL A 122 6.08 -4.50 -0.55
C VAL A 122 6.58 -3.83 -1.84
N VAL A 123 5.70 -3.16 -2.59
CA VAL A 123 6.10 -2.39 -3.79
C VAL A 123 7.05 -1.24 -3.47
N ILE A 124 6.86 -0.54 -2.35
CA ILE A 124 7.72 0.60 -1.98
C ILE A 124 9.01 0.17 -1.27
N GLU A 125 9.01 -0.96 -0.61
CA GLU A 125 10.13 -1.40 0.24
C GLU A 125 11.51 -1.27 -0.44
N PRO A 126 11.73 -1.70 -1.71
CA PRO A 126 13.05 -1.61 -2.35
C PRO A 126 13.56 -0.19 -2.59
N VAL A 127 12.72 0.84 -2.51
CA VAL A 127 13.09 2.23 -2.79
C VAL A 127 13.18 3.09 -1.53
N LEU A 128 12.87 2.52 -0.37
CA LEU A 128 12.90 3.26 0.89
C LEU A 128 14.34 3.62 1.29
N GLY A 129 14.56 4.92 1.51
CA GLY A 129 15.79 5.45 2.13
C GLY A 129 15.76 5.36 3.67
N ASP A 130 16.61 6.17 4.32
CA ASP A 130 16.81 6.14 5.78
C ASP A 130 15.62 6.64 6.63
N GLY A 131 14.50 6.93 6.01
CA GLY A 131 13.26 7.37 6.65
C GLY A 131 13.09 8.88 6.65
N MET A 132 11.85 9.32 6.46
CA MET A 132 11.49 10.73 6.56
C MET A 132 11.25 11.12 8.01
N PRO A 133 11.74 12.27 8.46
CA PRO A 133 11.19 12.92 9.63
C PRO A 133 9.79 13.45 9.27
N VAL A 134 8.76 12.63 9.42
CA VAL A 134 7.40 13.19 9.46
C VAL A 134 7.34 14.11 10.67
N SER A 135 7.09 15.39 10.45
CA SER A 135 6.94 16.37 11.52
C SER A 135 5.80 15.90 12.44
N ALA A 136 6.16 15.43 13.63
CA ALA A 136 5.18 15.10 14.65
C ALA A 136 4.38 16.37 14.99
N PRO A 137 3.07 16.28 15.20
CA PRO A 137 2.29 17.42 15.67
C PRO A 137 2.86 17.87 17.03
N PRO A 138 2.87 19.18 17.32
CA PRO A 138 3.32 19.68 18.61
C PRO A 138 2.53 18.97 19.71
N ILE A 139 3.26 18.47 20.73
CA ILE A 139 2.67 17.80 21.88
C ILE A 139 1.65 18.75 22.52
N GLY A 140 0.37 18.41 22.44
CA GLY A 140 -0.73 19.23 22.97
C GLY A 140 -1.86 19.57 21.98
N ALA A 141 -1.75 19.25 20.69
CA ALA A 141 -2.75 19.61 19.69
C ALA A 141 -3.84 18.57 19.42
N ILE A 142 -3.84 17.44 20.14
CA ILE A 142 -4.87 16.40 19.99
C ILE A 142 -5.76 16.40 21.22
N ARG A 143 -6.84 17.18 21.17
CA ARG A 143 -8.05 16.89 21.95
C ARG A 143 -8.95 16.02 21.07
N LEU A 144 -9.21 14.80 21.57
CA LEU A 144 -10.24 13.91 21.05
C LEU A 144 -11.62 14.53 21.18
#